data_1f5e38fdc69f2845578735ed580c5c3f
#
_entry.id   1f5e38fdc69f2845578735ed580c5c3f
#
_cell.length_a   1.000
_cell.length_b   1.000
_cell.length_c   1.000
_cell.angle_alpha   90.00
_cell.angle_beta   90.00
_cell.angle_gamma   90.00
#
_symmetry.space_group_name_H-M   'P 1'
#
loop_
_entity.id
_entity.type
_entity.pdbx_description
1 polymer ?
#
loop_
_entity_poly.entity_id
_entity_poly.type
_entity_poly.pdbx_seq_one_letter_code
_entity_poly.pdbx_strand_id
1 'polypeptide(L)'
;MDRRKTYYLTIDTETCNDMDDPLVYDIGGAIHDRKGNVEEAFSFVIYETFIGMSDVMTSAYYADKIENYWDDMNNGLRKMVQYKTAKAYIKELCDKYNVKAIIAHNMRFDYKATTTTQRYLTKSKYRYFLPYGIELWDTMKMANDTICKEWGYRTWCEMNGYVTKNGQVRKTAEILYRYITGQNDFIESHTGLEDVLIEKEIFVACINKHKKMTKKAFK
;
A
#
# COMPACT_ATOMS: atom_id res chain seq x y z
N MET A 1 15.78 -14.65 9.59
CA MET A 1 14.71 -15.17 8.72
C MET A 1 14.47 -16.65 8.97
N ASP A 2 13.24 -17.05 9.26
CA ASP A 2 12.85 -18.47 9.37
C ASP A 2 12.45 -19.01 7.98
N ARG A 3 13.28 -19.91 7.41
CA ARG A 3 13.06 -20.49 6.06
C ARG A 3 11.80 -21.36 5.93
N ARG A 4 11.15 -21.67 7.04
CA ARG A 4 9.87 -22.43 7.05
C ARG A 4 8.67 -21.52 6.82
N LYS A 5 8.83 -20.21 7.02
CA LYS A 5 7.79 -19.21 6.81
C LYS A 5 7.74 -18.74 5.35
N THR A 6 6.57 -18.34 4.91
CA THR A 6 6.38 -17.62 3.65
C THR A 6 6.25 -16.14 3.98
N TYR A 7 7.06 -15.31 3.34
CA TYR A 7 7.06 -13.88 3.55
C TYR A 7 6.40 -13.12 2.40
N TYR A 8 5.81 -12.01 2.75
CA TYR A 8 5.15 -11.05 1.86
C TYR A 8 5.68 -9.67 2.16
N LEU A 9 5.65 -8.81 1.16
CA LEU A 9 5.89 -7.37 1.32
C LEU A 9 4.58 -6.65 1.01
N THR A 10 3.97 -6.03 2.01
CA THR A 10 2.90 -5.05 1.77
C THR A 10 3.54 -3.69 1.59
N ILE A 11 3.10 -2.94 0.57
CA ILE A 11 3.53 -1.57 0.26
C ILE A 11 2.31 -0.70 0.05
N ASP A 12 2.46 0.58 0.34
CA ASP A 12 1.53 1.64 -0.04
C ASP A 12 2.31 2.89 -0.47
N THR A 13 1.70 3.70 -1.35
CA THR A 13 2.34 4.90 -1.91
C THR A 13 1.42 6.10 -1.86
N GLU A 14 1.93 7.22 -1.33
CA GLU A 14 1.28 8.52 -1.46
C GLU A 14 1.85 9.28 -2.66
N THR A 15 0.97 9.98 -3.36
CA THR A 15 1.31 10.62 -4.63
C THR A 15 0.88 12.08 -4.68
N CYS A 16 1.66 12.88 -5.39
CA CYS A 16 1.26 14.20 -5.87
C CYS A 16 0.98 14.14 -7.38
N ASN A 17 0.66 15.29 -7.95
CA ASN A 17 0.21 15.46 -9.32
C ASN A 17 -1.19 14.83 -9.51
N ASP A 18 -1.61 14.62 -10.75
CA ASP A 18 -2.94 14.09 -11.03
C ASP A 18 -2.97 12.53 -11.06
N MET A 19 -4.19 12.00 -11.13
CA MET A 19 -4.41 10.55 -11.13
C MET A 19 -3.94 9.87 -12.43
N ASP A 20 -3.71 10.63 -13.49
CA ASP A 20 -3.23 10.09 -14.76
C ASP A 20 -1.71 9.95 -14.78
N ASP A 21 -0.99 10.88 -14.15
CA ASP A 21 0.46 10.88 -14.01
C ASP A 21 0.90 11.05 -12.54
N PRO A 22 0.55 10.11 -11.65
CA PRO A 22 0.87 10.19 -10.22
C PRO A 22 2.37 10.07 -9.98
N LEU A 23 2.91 10.97 -9.15
CA LEU A 23 4.32 10.99 -8.75
C LEU A 23 4.43 10.69 -7.26
N VAL A 24 5.18 9.64 -6.95
CA VAL A 24 5.32 9.15 -5.57
C VAL A 24 6.20 10.07 -4.74
N TYR A 25 5.69 10.49 -3.57
CA TYR A 25 6.48 11.24 -2.59
C TYR A 25 6.67 10.49 -1.26
N ASP A 26 5.81 9.49 -0.94
CA ASP A 26 5.95 8.62 0.22
C ASP A 26 5.79 7.16 -0.20
N ILE A 27 6.61 6.27 0.37
CA ILE A 27 6.53 4.82 0.20
C ILE A 27 6.66 4.17 1.56
N GLY A 28 5.59 3.56 2.03
CA GLY A 28 5.60 2.66 3.17
C GLY A 28 5.76 1.21 2.75
N GLY A 29 6.32 0.38 3.63
CA GLY A 29 6.38 -1.05 3.40
C GLY A 29 6.67 -1.87 4.64
N ALA A 30 6.13 -3.09 4.69
CA ALA A 30 6.37 -4.04 5.76
C ALA A 30 6.53 -5.48 5.22
N ILE A 31 7.61 -6.12 5.63
CA ILE A 31 7.80 -7.56 5.47
C ILE A 31 7.07 -8.26 6.60
N HIS A 32 6.21 -9.19 6.25
CA HIS A 32 5.45 -9.96 7.23
C HIS A 32 5.24 -11.41 6.78
N ASP A 33 4.92 -12.27 7.74
CA ASP A 33 4.52 -13.64 7.46
C ASP A 33 3.01 -13.74 7.14
N ARG A 34 2.54 -14.95 6.87
CA ARG A 34 1.12 -15.20 6.56
C ARG A 34 0.17 -14.85 7.70
N LYS A 35 0.66 -14.78 8.94
CA LYS A 35 -0.13 -14.43 10.13
C LYS A 35 -0.13 -12.92 10.42
N GLY A 36 0.61 -12.14 9.64
CA GLY A 36 0.75 -10.69 9.82
C GLY A 36 1.84 -10.30 10.81
N ASN A 37 2.67 -11.23 11.28
CA ASN A 37 3.81 -10.88 12.12
C ASN A 37 4.84 -10.11 11.28
N VAL A 38 5.10 -8.87 11.65
CA VAL A 38 6.04 -7.98 10.96
C VAL A 38 7.47 -8.34 11.36
N GLU A 39 8.35 -8.56 10.39
CA GLU A 39 9.77 -8.82 10.58
C GLU A 39 10.62 -7.56 10.36
N GLU A 40 10.22 -6.72 9.40
CA GLU A 40 10.91 -5.49 9.06
C GLU A 40 9.93 -4.50 8.42
N ALA A 41 10.05 -3.22 8.73
CA ALA A 41 9.21 -2.17 8.15
C ALA A 41 10.06 -0.94 7.78
N PHE A 42 9.58 -0.15 6.83
CA PHE A 42 10.22 1.09 6.42
C PHE A 42 9.18 2.15 6.03
N SER A 43 9.58 3.40 6.17
CA SER A 43 8.84 4.57 5.68
C SER A 43 9.82 5.52 5.02
N PHE A 44 9.65 5.78 3.72
CA PHE A 44 10.53 6.58 2.91
C PHE A 44 9.83 7.77 2.28
N VAL A 45 10.36 8.96 2.53
CA VAL A 45 10.00 10.18 1.80
C VAL A 45 10.96 10.31 0.62
N ILE A 46 10.44 10.50 -0.58
CA ILE A 46 11.21 10.55 -1.82
C ILE A 46 11.72 11.97 -2.08
N TYR A 47 13.05 12.13 -1.98
CA TYR A 47 13.70 13.43 -2.11
C TYR A 47 13.37 14.15 -3.41
N GLU A 48 13.46 13.44 -4.54
CA GLU A 48 13.27 14.03 -5.88
C GLU A 48 11.88 14.61 -6.09
N THR A 49 10.86 14.04 -5.44
CA THR A 49 9.48 14.54 -5.51
C THR A 49 9.20 15.50 -4.36
N PHE A 50 9.49 15.12 -3.13
CA PHE A 50 9.11 15.90 -1.95
C PHE A 50 9.82 17.26 -1.87
N ILE A 51 11.12 17.30 -2.19
CA ILE A 51 11.93 18.51 -2.19
C ILE A 51 12.12 19.04 -3.61
N GLY A 52 12.52 18.16 -4.53
CA GLY A 52 12.92 18.54 -5.88
C GLY A 52 11.76 19.06 -6.75
N MET A 53 10.51 18.79 -6.36
CA MET A 53 9.29 19.21 -7.08
C MET A 53 8.30 19.91 -6.13
N SER A 54 8.75 20.91 -5.38
CA SER A 54 7.93 21.61 -4.39
C SER A 54 6.62 22.15 -4.98
N ASP A 55 6.66 22.68 -6.20
CA ASP A 55 5.48 23.21 -6.89
C ASP A 55 4.45 22.11 -7.20
N VAL A 56 4.92 20.87 -7.47
CA VAL A 56 4.06 19.71 -7.68
C VAL A 56 3.51 19.19 -6.36
N MET A 57 4.29 19.22 -5.29
CA MET A 57 3.86 18.83 -3.96
C MET A 57 2.69 19.63 -3.43
N THR A 58 2.58 20.90 -3.78
CA THR A 58 1.42 21.74 -3.41
C THR A 58 0.11 21.27 -4.06
N SER A 59 0.17 20.45 -5.11
CA SER A 59 -0.98 19.81 -5.76
C SER A 59 -1.35 18.42 -5.18
N ALA A 60 -0.58 17.91 -4.22
CA ALA A 60 -0.84 16.62 -3.59
C ALA A 60 -2.19 16.66 -2.83
N TYR A 61 -2.95 15.58 -2.95
CA TYR A 61 -4.24 15.48 -2.27
C TYR A 61 -4.14 15.64 -0.75
N TYR A 62 -3.01 15.23 -0.16
CA TYR A 62 -2.71 15.34 1.27
C TYR A 62 -1.64 16.39 1.58
N ALA A 63 -1.57 17.46 0.80
CA ALA A 63 -0.55 18.51 0.94
C ALA A 63 -0.53 19.18 2.32
N ASP A 64 -1.68 19.27 2.98
CA ASP A 64 -1.84 19.77 4.36
C ASP A 64 -1.11 18.92 5.40
N LYS A 65 -0.68 17.70 5.05
CA LYS A 65 0.09 16.80 5.93
C LYS A 65 1.61 16.98 5.83
N ILE A 66 2.10 17.83 4.93
CA ILE A 66 3.54 18.01 4.67
C ILE A 66 4.31 18.39 5.95
N GLU A 67 3.73 19.21 6.82
CA GLU A 67 4.34 19.57 8.11
C GLU A 67 4.57 18.35 8.99
N ASN A 68 3.61 17.44 9.04
CA ASN A 68 3.72 16.19 9.82
C ASN A 68 4.86 15.30 9.27
N TYR A 69 5.09 15.30 7.96
CA TYR A 69 6.22 14.57 7.38
C TYR A 69 7.58 15.10 7.86
N TRP A 70 7.70 16.43 8.01
CA TRP A 70 8.92 17.03 8.56
C TRP A 70 9.12 16.64 10.02
N ASP A 71 8.08 16.66 10.82
CA ASP A 71 8.14 16.26 12.22
C ASP A 71 8.49 14.77 12.34
N ASP A 72 7.89 13.90 11.55
CA ASP A 72 8.19 12.48 11.53
C ASP A 72 9.65 12.20 11.13
N MET A 73 10.17 12.93 10.14
CA MET A 73 11.58 12.80 9.74
C MET A 73 12.54 13.28 10.85
N ASN A 74 12.23 14.39 11.51
CA ASN A 74 13.01 14.91 12.63
C ASN A 74 13.01 13.94 13.82
N ASN A 75 11.91 13.21 14.03
CA ASN A 75 11.77 12.20 15.07
C ASN A 75 12.29 10.81 14.65
N GLY A 76 12.80 10.66 13.43
CA GLY A 76 13.35 9.40 12.92
C GLY A 76 12.30 8.33 12.58
N LEU A 77 11.03 8.70 12.51
CA LEU A 77 9.91 7.80 12.14
C LEU A 77 9.87 7.56 10.64
N ARG A 78 10.34 8.53 9.84
CA ARG A 78 10.46 8.44 8.38
C ARG A 78 11.87 8.80 7.96
N LYS A 79 12.29 8.29 6.81
CA LYS A 79 13.61 8.58 6.26
C LYS A 79 13.51 9.16 4.86
N MET A 80 14.07 10.35 4.65
CA MET A 80 14.21 10.89 3.30
C MET A 80 15.31 10.15 2.54
N VAL A 81 14.97 9.65 1.36
CA VAL A 81 15.88 8.90 0.49
C VAL A 81 15.68 9.28 -0.97
N GLN A 82 16.68 9.03 -1.80
CA GLN A 82 16.52 9.11 -3.24
C GLN A 82 15.67 7.93 -3.75
N TYR A 83 14.89 8.14 -4.79
CA TYR A 83 14.02 7.13 -5.39
C TYR A 83 14.76 5.84 -5.77
N LYS A 84 15.98 5.99 -6.33
CA LYS A 84 16.84 4.84 -6.63
C LYS A 84 17.25 4.04 -5.39
N THR A 85 17.43 4.71 -4.25
CA THR A 85 17.76 4.08 -2.97
C THR A 85 16.57 3.28 -2.44
N ALA A 86 15.36 3.85 -2.46
CA ALA A 86 14.13 3.13 -2.10
C ALA A 86 13.95 1.88 -2.96
N LYS A 87 14.14 1.99 -4.28
CA LYS A 87 14.08 0.85 -5.22
C LYS A 87 15.09 -0.25 -4.87
N ALA A 88 16.34 0.12 -4.61
CA ALA A 88 17.41 -0.84 -4.25
C ALA A 88 17.09 -1.55 -2.94
N TYR A 89 16.63 -0.81 -1.94
CA TYR A 89 16.24 -1.34 -0.63
C TYR A 89 15.08 -2.34 -0.73
N ILE A 90 14.02 -2.00 -1.47
CA ILE A 90 12.89 -2.90 -1.68
C ILE A 90 13.34 -4.20 -2.36
N LYS A 91 14.24 -4.10 -3.35
CA LYS A 91 14.80 -5.28 -3.99
C LYS A 91 15.59 -6.14 -3.00
N GLU A 92 16.44 -5.52 -2.20
CA GLU A 92 17.24 -6.19 -1.17
C GLU A 92 16.36 -6.93 -0.15
N LEU A 93 15.29 -6.28 0.33
CA LEU A 93 14.32 -6.92 1.21
C LEU A 93 13.63 -8.12 0.56
N CYS A 94 13.20 -7.97 -0.69
CA CYS A 94 12.58 -9.07 -1.42
C CYS A 94 13.51 -10.27 -1.58
N ASP A 95 14.78 -10.02 -1.88
CA ASP A 95 15.81 -11.06 -2.00
C ASP A 95 16.12 -11.69 -0.62
N LYS A 96 16.33 -10.85 0.42
CA LYS A 96 16.63 -11.27 1.80
C LYS A 96 15.58 -12.21 2.36
N TYR A 97 14.30 -11.89 2.16
CA TYR A 97 13.18 -12.67 2.72
C TYR A 97 12.60 -13.67 1.74
N ASN A 98 13.13 -13.78 0.52
CA ASN A 98 12.56 -14.60 -0.54
C ASN A 98 11.04 -14.35 -0.68
N VAL A 99 10.68 -13.07 -0.85
CA VAL A 99 9.30 -12.61 -0.84
C VAL A 99 8.49 -13.30 -1.93
N LYS A 100 7.37 -13.90 -1.53
CA LYS A 100 6.47 -14.60 -2.44
C LYS A 100 5.66 -13.65 -3.31
N ALA A 101 5.14 -12.60 -2.71
CA ALA A 101 4.36 -11.59 -3.41
C ALA A 101 4.52 -10.22 -2.76
N ILE A 102 4.46 -9.17 -3.57
CA ILE A 102 4.27 -7.79 -3.14
C ILE A 102 2.77 -7.51 -3.17
N ILE A 103 2.28 -6.88 -2.13
CA ILE A 103 0.85 -6.70 -1.86
C ILE A 103 0.55 -5.21 -1.69
N ALA A 104 -0.58 -4.74 -2.23
CA ALA A 104 -1.14 -3.42 -1.96
C ALA A 104 -2.67 -3.45 -2.06
N HIS A 105 -3.33 -2.45 -1.52
CA HIS A 105 -4.78 -2.28 -1.69
C HIS A 105 -5.05 -1.46 -2.96
N ASN A 106 -5.55 -2.11 -4.01
CA ASN A 106 -5.56 -1.58 -5.37
C ASN A 106 -4.16 -1.48 -6.00
N MET A 107 -3.38 -2.53 -5.90
CA MET A 107 -2.00 -2.67 -6.41
C MET A 107 -1.76 -2.05 -7.80
N ARG A 108 -2.78 -1.94 -8.63
CA ARG A 108 -2.63 -1.31 -9.95
C ARG A 108 -2.28 0.16 -9.86
N PHE A 109 -2.77 0.85 -8.83
CA PHE A 109 -2.44 2.25 -8.58
C PHE A 109 -0.98 2.39 -8.17
N ASP A 110 -0.51 1.66 -7.16
CA ASP A 110 0.88 1.71 -6.69
C ASP A 110 1.87 1.32 -7.77
N TYR A 111 1.52 0.30 -8.55
CA TYR A 111 2.32 -0.08 -9.71
C TYR A 111 2.38 1.03 -10.77
N LYS A 112 1.25 1.71 -11.06
CA LYS A 112 1.20 2.85 -11.97
C LYS A 112 2.03 4.00 -11.42
N ALA A 113 1.80 4.41 -10.18
CA ALA A 113 2.47 5.51 -9.53
C ALA A 113 4.00 5.33 -9.51
N THR A 114 4.46 4.19 -9.03
CA THR A 114 5.90 3.87 -8.99
C THR A 114 6.51 3.79 -10.39
N THR A 115 5.81 3.24 -11.38
CA THR A 115 6.31 3.17 -12.77
C THR A 115 6.35 4.54 -13.43
N THR A 116 5.34 5.40 -13.19
CA THR A 116 5.29 6.78 -13.71
C THR A 116 6.43 7.59 -13.12
N THR A 117 6.64 7.54 -11.80
CA THR A 117 7.77 8.20 -11.12
C THR A 117 9.11 7.73 -11.67
N GLN A 118 9.29 6.42 -11.90
CA GLN A 118 10.51 5.88 -12.50
C GLN A 118 10.77 6.45 -13.90
N ARG A 119 9.74 6.62 -14.72
CA ARG A 119 9.86 7.20 -16.06
C ARG A 119 10.18 8.69 -16.02
N TYR A 120 9.58 9.39 -15.09
CA TYR A 120 9.80 10.82 -14.90
C TYR A 120 11.23 11.11 -14.44
N LEU A 121 11.73 10.37 -13.47
CA LEU A 121 13.03 10.61 -12.86
C LEU A 121 14.21 10.01 -13.65
N THR A 122 13.97 9.08 -14.58
CA THR A 122 15.06 8.42 -15.28
C THR A 122 14.83 8.25 -16.78
N LYS A 123 15.90 8.34 -17.57
CA LYS A 123 15.93 7.97 -18.99
C LYS A 123 16.17 6.47 -19.23
N SER A 124 16.21 5.67 -18.15
CA SER A 124 16.48 4.24 -18.23
C SER A 124 15.43 3.50 -19.04
N LYS A 125 15.88 2.49 -19.80
CA LYS A 125 14.98 1.53 -20.47
C LYS A 125 14.20 0.67 -19.47
N TYR A 126 14.76 0.48 -18.26
CA TYR A 126 14.12 -0.25 -17.14
C TYR A 126 13.11 0.65 -16.45
N ARG A 127 11.87 0.54 -16.86
CA ARG A 127 10.76 1.41 -16.42
C ARG A 127 10.03 0.91 -15.18
N TYR A 128 10.42 -0.25 -14.67
CA TYR A 128 9.76 -0.87 -13.52
C TYR A 128 10.49 -0.54 -12.23
N PHE A 129 9.73 -0.17 -11.23
CA PHE A 129 10.25 0.06 -9.89
C PHE A 129 10.29 -1.23 -9.08
N LEU A 130 9.19 -1.97 -9.05
CA LEU A 130 9.08 -3.21 -8.31
C LEU A 130 9.94 -4.33 -8.93
N PRO A 131 10.54 -5.23 -8.11
CA PRO A 131 11.36 -6.32 -8.58
C PRO A 131 10.64 -7.24 -9.58
N TYR A 132 11.31 -7.60 -10.64
CA TYR A 132 10.79 -8.52 -11.64
C TYR A 132 10.71 -9.95 -11.11
N GLY A 133 9.67 -10.70 -11.53
CA GLY A 133 9.50 -12.12 -11.19
C GLY A 133 8.76 -12.38 -9.87
N ILE A 134 8.46 -11.35 -9.08
CA ILE A 134 7.65 -11.47 -7.87
C ILE A 134 6.18 -11.23 -8.22
N GLU A 135 5.26 -12.04 -7.69
CA GLU A 135 3.83 -11.85 -7.92
C GLU A 135 3.35 -10.54 -7.27
N LEU A 136 2.47 -9.82 -7.96
CA LEU A 136 1.80 -8.62 -7.43
C LEU A 136 0.36 -8.98 -7.06
N TRP A 137 0.03 -8.86 -5.78
CA TRP A 137 -1.28 -9.21 -5.25
C TRP A 137 -2.05 -7.96 -4.81
N ASP A 138 -3.38 -8.06 -4.88
CA ASP A 138 -4.30 -6.94 -4.66
C ASP A 138 -5.31 -7.32 -3.57
N THR A 139 -5.19 -6.71 -2.39
CA THR A 139 -6.06 -6.99 -1.24
C THR A 139 -7.51 -6.55 -1.49
N MET A 140 -7.75 -5.53 -2.32
CA MET A 140 -9.11 -5.14 -2.69
C MET A 140 -9.81 -6.23 -3.50
N LYS A 141 -9.11 -6.92 -4.41
CA LYS A 141 -9.65 -8.08 -5.13
C LYS A 141 -9.88 -9.27 -4.21
N MET A 142 -8.92 -9.52 -3.31
CA MET A 142 -9.04 -10.59 -2.31
C MET A 142 -10.24 -10.35 -1.40
N ALA A 143 -10.42 -9.14 -0.87
CA ALA A 143 -11.56 -8.77 -0.05
C ALA A 143 -12.89 -8.86 -0.81
N ASN A 144 -12.91 -8.42 -2.07
CA ASN A 144 -14.08 -8.54 -2.94
C ASN A 144 -14.56 -9.99 -3.09
N ASP A 145 -13.64 -10.95 -3.14
CA ASP A 145 -13.97 -12.37 -3.30
C ASP A 145 -14.24 -13.10 -1.98
N THR A 146 -13.90 -12.50 -0.85
CA THR A 146 -14.03 -13.09 0.49
C THR A 146 -14.96 -12.27 1.38
N ILE A 147 -14.44 -11.23 2.03
CA ILE A 147 -15.13 -10.42 3.06
C ILE A 147 -16.39 -9.77 2.49
N CYS A 148 -16.29 -9.13 1.31
CA CYS A 148 -17.40 -8.40 0.71
C CYS A 148 -18.58 -9.30 0.26
N LYS A 149 -18.36 -10.60 0.14
CA LYS A 149 -19.41 -11.58 -0.16
C LYS A 149 -20.12 -12.10 1.09
N GLU A 150 -19.64 -11.79 2.28
CA GLU A 150 -20.25 -12.24 3.52
C GLU A 150 -21.49 -11.42 3.83
N TRP A 151 -22.57 -12.12 4.22
CA TRP A 151 -23.81 -11.46 4.62
C TRP A 151 -23.58 -10.46 5.75
N GLY A 152 -22.77 -10.80 6.75
CA GLY A 152 -22.46 -9.91 7.87
C GLY A 152 -21.80 -8.60 7.43
N TYR A 153 -20.81 -8.64 6.51
CA TYR A 153 -20.18 -7.44 5.99
C TYR A 153 -21.20 -6.57 5.20
N ARG A 154 -22.01 -7.20 4.36
CA ARG A 154 -23.00 -6.48 3.56
C ARG A 154 -24.02 -5.77 4.43
N THR A 155 -24.60 -6.48 5.39
CA THR A 155 -25.57 -5.89 6.35
C THR A 155 -24.93 -4.77 7.16
N TRP A 156 -23.69 -4.96 7.64
CA TRP A 156 -22.96 -3.93 8.36
C TRP A 156 -22.72 -2.68 7.50
N CYS A 157 -22.34 -2.85 6.23
CA CYS A 157 -22.20 -1.72 5.30
C CYS A 157 -23.52 -0.99 5.05
N GLU A 158 -24.63 -1.71 4.89
CA GLU A 158 -25.96 -1.13 4.71
C GLU A 158 -26.38 -0.31 5.94
N MET A 159 -26.19 -0.85 7.14
CA MET A 159 -26.54 -0.18 8.40
C MET A 159 -25.71 1.08 8.66
N ASN A 160 -24.47 1.14 8.18
CA ASN A 160 -23.54 2.26 8.38
C ASN A 160 -23.45 3.21 7.16
N GLY A 161 -24.23 2.99 6.10
CA GLY A 161 -24.20 3.85 4.91
C GLY A 161 -22.98 3.64 4.02
N TYR A 162 -22.24 2.54 4.17
CA TYR A 162 -21.06 2.21 3.36
C TYR A 162 -21.44 1.46 2.08
N VAL A 163 -22.42 1.98 1.38
CA VAL A 163 -22.86 1.48 0.07
C VAL A 163 -22.76 2.58 -0.98
N THR A 164 -22.49 2.18 -2.20
CA THR A 164 -22.50 3.09 -3.35
C THR A 164 -23.92 3.40 -3.79
N LYS A 165 -24.10 4.41 -4.65
CA LYS A 165 -25.41 4.73 -5.26
C LYS A 165 -26.04 3.53 -6.00
N ASN A 166 -25.22 2.58 -6.44
CA ASN A 166 -25.65 1.35 -7.13
C ASN A 166 -25.84 0.16 -6.18
N GLY A 167 -25.89 0.38 -4.87
CA GLY A 167 -26.10 -0.67 -3.86
C GLY A 167 -24.90 -1.62 -3.65
N GLN A 168 -23.73 -1.29 -4.18
CA GLN A 168 -22.53 -2.09 -3.94
C GLN A 168 -21.86 -1.67 -2.63
N VAL A 169 -21.43 -2.63 -1.82
CA VAL A 169 -20.65 -2.35 -0.61
C VAL A 169 -19.32 -1.69 -0.93
N ARG A 170 -18.92 -0.73 -0.13
CA ARG A 170 -17.60 -0.12 -0.24
C ARG A 170 -16.54 -1.12 0.20
N LYS A 171 -15.35 -0.98 -0.38
CA LYS A 171 -14.20 -1.87 -0.17
C LYS A 171 -12.88 -1.11 -0.08
N THR A 172 -12.94 0.13 0.42
CA THR A 172 -11.74 0.90 0.78
C THR A 172 -11.04 0.24 1.95
N ALA A 173 -9.73 0.45 2.09
CA ALA A 173 -8.94 -0.13 3.17
C ALA A 173 -9.52 0.26 4.54
N GLU A 174 -9.84 1.53 4.74
CA GLU A 174 -10.45 2.04 5.97
C GLU A 174 -11.73 1.29 6.37
N ILE A 175 -12.68 1.13 5.45
CA ILE A 175 -13.96 0.50 5.75
C ILE A 175 -13.81 -1.00 6.03
N LEU A 176 -12.94 -1.68 5.27
CA LEU A 176 -12.61 -3.07 5.53
C LEU A 176 -11.95 -3.24 6.89
N TYR A 177 -11.00 -2.37 7.24
CA TYR A 177 -10.31 -2.41 8.51
C TYR A 177 -11.25 -2.16 9.70
N ARG A 178 -12.14 -1.17 9.61
CA ARG A 178 -13.19 -0.94 10.62
C ARG A 178 -14.00 -2.20 10.91
N TYR A 179 -14.45 -2.88 9.86
CA TYR A 179 -15.23 -4.10 10.00
C TYR A 179 -14.42 -5.26 10.62
N ILE A 180 -13.18 -5.45 10.15
CA ILE A 180 -12.31 -6.55 10.61
C ILE A 180 -11.95 -6.41 12.09
N THR A 181 -11.69 -5.18 12.54
CA THR A 181 -11.23 -4.89 13.90
C THR A 181 -12.35 -4.50 14.86
N GLY A 182 -13.54 -4.15 14.35
CA GLY A 182 -14.63 -3.58 15.14
C GLY A 182 -14.40 -2.12 15.56
N GLN A 183 -13.37 -1.45 15.05
CA GLN A 183 -13.05 -0.05 15.36
C GLN A 183 -13.82 0.89 14.44
N ASN A 184 -15.10 1.13 14.72
CA ASN A 184 -15.99 1.90 13.83
C ASN A 184 -15.56 3.35 13.62
N ASP A 185 -14.86 3.95 14.58
CA ASP A 185 -14.42 5.36 14.52
C ASP A 185 -13.00 5.51 13.95
N PHE A 186 -12.38 4.42 13.49
CA PHE A 186 -11.05 4.47 12.90
C PHE A 186 -11.06 5.37 11.65
N ILE A 187 -10.07 6.25 11.52
CA ILE A 187 -9.84 7.08 10.34
C ILE A 187 -8.44 6.76 9.82
N GLU A 188 -8.36 6.45 8.53
CA GLU A 188 -7.10 6.20 7.84
C GLU A 188 -6.24 7.47 7.83
N SER A 189 -4.94 7.32 8.12
CA SER A 189 -4.02 8.45 8.21
C SER A 189 -3.60 8.98 6.84
N HIS A 190 -3.73 8.16 5.82
CA HIS A 190 -3.23 8.42 4.46
C HIS A 190 -1.74 8.76 4.46
N THR A 191 -0.97 7.84 5.00
CA THR A 191 0.48 7.90 5.06
C THR A 191 1.03 6.49 4.87
N GLY A 192 2.05 6.34 4.02
CA GLY A 192 2.43 5.05 3.45
C GLY A 192 2.61 3.91 4.45
N LEU A 193 3.37 4.08 5.54
CA LEU A 193 3.60 2.97 6.48
C LEU A 193 2.36 2.62 7.31
N GLU A 194 1.61 3.61 7.74
CA GLU A 194 0.40 3.41 8.55
C GLU A 194 -0.65 2.65 7.75
N ASP A 195 -0.81 3.00 6.47
CA ASP A 195 -1.76 2.34 5.58
C ASP A 195 -1.31 0.91 5.22
N VAL A 196 -0.01 0.68 5.09
CA VAL A 196 0.57 -0.68 4.97
C VAL A 196 0.16 -1.60 6.12
N LEU A 197 0.14 -1.09 7.36
CA LEU A 197 -0.25 -1.90 8.52
C LEU A 197 -1.74 -2.28 8.49
N ILE A 198 -2.59 -1.38 7.98
CA ILE A 198 -4.02 -1.63 7.77
C ILE A 198 -4.22 -2.66 6.66
N GLU A 199 -3.57 -2.49 5.53
CA GLU A 199 -3.66 -3.38 4.37
C GLU A 199 -3.16 -4.79 4.67
N LYS A 200 -2.11 -4.89 5.49
CA LYS A 200 -1.61 -6.17 6.01
C LYS A 200 -2.70 -6.91 6.81
N GLU A 201 -3.46 -6.22 7.67
CA GLU A 201 -4.57 -6.85 8.41
C GLU A 201 -5.68 -7.32 7.45
N ILE A 202 -5.98 -6.56 6.41
CA ILE A 202 -6.94 -6.98 5.38
C ILE A 202 -6.44 -8.25 4.66
N PHE A 203 -5.15 -8.29 4.30
CA PHE A 203 -4.55 -9.49 3.73
C PHE A 203 -4.73 -10.72 4.64
N VAL A 204 -4.37 -10.59 5.92
CA VAL A 204 -4.48 -11.67 6.91
C VAL A 204 -5.93 -12.15 7.05
N ALA A 205 -6.88 -11.21 7.15
CA ALA A 205 -8.29 -11.53 7.23
C ALA A 205 -8.79 -12.31 5.99
N CYS A 206 -8.38 -11.88 4.79
CA CYS A 206 -8.73 -12.57 3.55
C CYS A 206 -8.17 -14.00 3.50
N ILE A 207 -6.88 -14.17 3.84
CA ILE A 207 -6.22 -15.49 3.84
C ILE A 207 -6.87 -16.44 4.85
N ASN A 208 -7.25 -15.94 6.02
CA ASN A 208 -7.89 -16.74 7.07
C ASN A 208 -9.32 -17.20 6.75
N LYS A 209 -9.95 -16.62 5.71
CA LYS A 209 -11.24 -17.13 5.22
C LYS A 209 -11.13 -18.51 4.54
N HIS A 210 -9.93 -18.94 4.15
CA HIS A 210 -9.67 -20.21 3.46
C HIS A 210 -10.53 -20.43 2.20
N LYS A 211 -10.97 -19.35 1.57
CA LYS A 211 -11.80 -19.37 0.35
C LYS A 211 -10.94 -19.15 -0.89
N LYS A 212 -11.41 -19.67 -2.03
CA LYS A 212 -10.84 -19.34 -3.34
C LYS A 212 -11.06 -17.85 -3.61
N MET A 213 -9.99 -17.15 -3.98
CA MET A 213 -10.01 -15.71 -4.23
C MET A 213 -9.04 -15.30 -5.33
N THR A 214 -9.34 -14.22 -6.01
CA THR A 214 -8.45 -13.57 -6.98
C THR A 214 -7.40 -12.77 -6.22
N LYS A 215 -6.13 -13.15 -6.35
CA LYS A 215 -5.01 -12.47 -5.67
C LYS A 215 -4.26 -11.54 -6.61
N LYS A 216 -3.98 -11.99 -7.85
CA LYS A 216 -3.13 -11.25 -8.79
C LYS A 216 -3.75 -9.93 -9.23
N ALA A 217 -2.97 -8.85 -9.16
CA ALA A 217 -3.37 -7.53 -9.62
C ALA A 217 -3.59 -7.50 -11.15
N PHE A 218 -2.74 -8.22 -11.87
CA PHE A 218 -2.79 -8.34 -13.32
C PHE A 218 -3.14 -9.76 -13.74
N LYS A 219 -3.77 -9.89 -14.93
CA LYS A 219 -4.09 -11.18 -15.54
C LYS A 219 -2.85 -11.78 -16.20
#